data_03cbeae69c61bf89e4ddde824c94591d
#
_entry.id   03cbeae69c61bf89e4ddde824c94591d
#
_cell.length_a   1.000
_cell.length_b   1.000
_cell.length_c   1.000
_cell.angle_alpha   90.00
_cell.angle_beta   90.00
_cell.angle_gamma   90.00
#
_symmetry.space_group_name_H-M   'P 1'
#
loop_
_entity.id
_entity.type
_entity.pdbx_description
1 polymer ?
#
loop_
_entity_poly.entity_id
_entity_poly.type
_entity_poly.pdbx_seq_one_letter_code
_entity_poly.pdbx_strand_id
1 'polypeptide(L)'
;MGRPKKSLKVKEPVRIRERQLANGNVSLYLDIYIKGTRKYESLNLYLIPETDAASKKANIRTRQIAEKIKADRIIALQDRGIKHWDKIKRSSISLVDFLKEYEQDGFGFKESTLKGRSDMRKKVEDYLSKEKLDYIGLNEIDTDFCRGFLNYLRTAPHSVAKKQEGRTISPGCAHHHQAVLNGALNKAVRDGLIPGNPMKQLDKREKFQPSPEEREFLTIEEVRTLMETPCTNEQVKKAFLLSCFVGLRLGDVRELTWTKVMNTPDGKTQYVHVWMEKTQKPINVPLSNEALRYMEKKEDPDAKLFKLPTSDATINYHIKKWMKAAKIDKKISYHCSRHTFATMMLTLGADLFTTSKLLGHANVTTTQIYGKIIDKKKTEAVNLVDNLFTPKAELNDEDRTEA
;
A
#
# COMPACT_ATOMS: atom_id res chain seq x y z
N MET A 1 40.62 -65.73 22.49
CA MET A 1 39.99 -65.02 21.33
C MET A 1 38.89 -64.19 21.84
N GLY A 2 39.10 -62.83 21.85
CA GLY A 2 38.14 -61.91 22.37
C GLY A 2 37.02 -61.65 21.32
N ARG A 3 35.74 -61.56 21.79
CA ARG A 3 34.58 -61.22 20.94
C ARG A 3 34.79 -59.83 20.31
N PRO A 4 34.52 -59.65 19.01
CA PRO A 4 34.62 -58.35 18.35
C PRO A 4 33.64 -57.38 19.01
N LYS A 5 34.12 -56.17 19.41
CA LYS A 5 33.30 -55.08 19.91
C LYS A 5 32.26 -54.71 18.86
N LYS A 6 30.95 -54.81 19.18
CA LYS A 6 29.87 -54.29 18.36
C LYS A 6 30.12 -52.82 18.07
N SER A 7 30.24 -52.44 16.80
CA SER A 7 30.31 -51.04 16.38
C SER A 7 29.06 -50.33 16.91
N LEU A 8 29.26 -49.29 17.71
CA LEU A 8 28.20 -48.40 18.16
C LEU A 8 27.59 -47.71 16.90
N LYS A 9 26.46 -48.25 16.41
CA LYS A 9 25.66 -47.50 15.44
C LYS A 9 25.17 -46.21 16.07
N VAL A 10 25.76 -45.12 15.71
CA VAL A 10 25.27 -43.77 16.10
C VAL A 10 23.84 -43.65 15.55
N LYS A 11 22.86 -43.58 16.44
CA LYS A 11 21.46 -43.41 16.02
C LYS A 11 21.31 -41.99 15.50
N GLU A 12 20.99 -41.83 14.22
CA GLU A 12 20.66 -40.51 13.64
C GLU A 12 19.55 -39.85 14.46
N PRO A 13 19.76 -38.59 14.93
CA PRO A 13 18.80 -37.90 15.77
C PRO A 13 17.55 -37.46 15.01
N VAL A 14 17.59 -37.37 13.68
CA VAL A 14 16.50 -36.94 12.82
C VAL A 14 16.28 -37.95 11.72
N ARG A 15 15.05 -38.39 11.53
CA ARG A 15 14.67 -39.36 10.49
C ARG A 15 13.46 -38.86 9.71
N ILE A 16 13.45 -39.02 8.38
CA ILE A 16 12.25 -38.85 7.56
C ILE A 16 11.34 -40.07 7.75
N ARG A 17 10.07 -39.82 7.98
CA ARG A 17 9.00 -40.80 8.07
C ARG A 17 7.90 -40.48 7.07
N GLU A 18 7.18 -41.52 6.67
CA GLU A 18 6.11 -41.49 5.71
C GLU A 18 4.78 -41.84 6.39
N ARG A 19 3.71 -41.15 6.04
CA ARG A 19 2.35 -41.43 6.50
C ARG A 19 1.40 -41.45 5.32
N GLN A 20 0.74 -42.55 5.10
CA GLN A 20 -0.31 -42.71 4.10
C GLN A 20 -1.50 -41.81 4.42
N LEU A 21 -2.06 -41.14 3.40
CA LEU A 21 -3.26 -40.33 3.48
C LEU A 21 -4.42 -41.03 2.75
N ALA A 22 -5.66 -40.67 3.14
CA ALA A 22 -6.87 -41.28 2.55
C ALA A 22 -7.02 -41.03 1.04
N ASN A 23 -6.38 -39.95 0.51
CA ASN A 23 -6.39 -39.58 -0.91
C ASN A 23 -5.31 -40.31 -1.75
N GLY A 24 -4.62 -41.32 -1.18
CA GLY A 24 -3.57 -42.08 -1.84
C GLY A 24 -2.18 -41.42 -1.85
N ASN A 25 -2.06 -40.18 -1.39
CA ASN A 25 -0.78 -39.51 -1.24
C ASN A 25 -0.06 -39.94 0.03
N VAL A 26 1.26 -39.71 0.10
CA VAL A 26 2.08 -40.01 1.28
C VAL A 26 2.65 -38.71 1.82
N SER A 27 2.29 -38.34 3.04
CA SER A 27 2.86 -37.17 3.74
C SER A 27 4.22 -37.53 4.34
N LEU A 28 5.19 -36.61 4.17
CA LEU A 28 6.52 -36.73 4.76
C LEU A 28 6.60 -35.91 6.05
N TYR A 29 7.24 -36.47 7.09
CA TYR A 29 7.49 -35.76 8.35
C TYR A 29 8.84 -36.19 8.94
N LEU A 30 9.42 -35.35 9.80
CA LEU A 30 10.61 -35.65 10.57
C LEU A 30 10.24 -36.30 11.91
N ASP A 31 10.91 -37.38 12.23
CA ASP A 31 10.90 -38.04 13.54
C ASP A 31 12.23 -37.70 14.23
N ILE A 32 12.16 -36.88 15.25
CA ILE A 32 13.31 -36.27 15.91
C ILE A 32 13.39 -36.79 17.34
N TYR A 33 14.54 -37.36 17.69
CA TYR A 33 14.79 -37.93 19.02
C TYR A 33 16.06 -37.35 19.62
N ILE A 34 15.93 -36.54 20.69
CA ILE A 34 17.06 -35.90 21.35
C ILE A 34 16.90 -35.95 22.86
N LYS A 35 17.94 -36.40 23.56
CA LYS A 35 18.03 -36.43 25.01
C LYS A 35 16.76 -36.96 25.71
N GLY A 36 16.20 -38.07 25.19
CA GLY A 36 15.00 -38.69 25.78
C GLY A 36 13.66 -38.09 25.32
N THR A 37 13.67 -37.01 24.55
CA THR A 37 12.44 -36.36 24.04
C THR A 37 12.26 -36.70 22.55
N ARG A 38 11.04 -37.11 22.17
CA ARG A 38 10.65 -37.38 20.80
C ARG A 38 9.66 -36.39 20.30
N LYS A 39 9.92 -35.79 19.12
CA LYS A 39 9.03 -34.84 18.43
C LYS A 39 8.82 -35.26 16.99
N TYR A 40 7.64 -34.93 16.48
CA TYR A 40 7.30 -35.09 15.06
C TYR A 40 7.07 -33.73 14.43
N GLU A 41 7.67 -33.50 13.26
CA GLU A 41 7.52 -32.25 12.50
C GLU A 41 7.01 -32.60 11.09
N SER A 42 5.83 -32.08 10.70
CA SER A 42 5.33 -32.22 9.33
C SER A 42 6.18 -31.35 8.40
N LEU A 43 6.59 -31.92 7.26
CA LEU A 43 7.32 -31.18 6.23
C LEU A 43 6.38 -30.46 5.25
N ASN A 44 5.08 -30.76 5.30
CA ASN A 44 4.09 -30.36 4.30
C ASN A 44 4.48 -30.76 2.85
N LEU A 45 5.28 -31.81 2.74
CA LEU A 45 5.70 -32.42 1.49
C LEU A 45 4.94 -33.71 1.30
N TYR A 46 4.47 -33.94 0.07
CA TYR A 46 3.64 -35.09 -0.27
C TYR A 46 4.23 -35.83 -1.47
N LEU A 47 4.28 -37.16 -1.37
CA LEU A 47 4.53 -38.03 -2.52
C LEU A 47 3.16 -38.37 -3.13
N ILE A 48 3.09 -38.31 -4.43
CA ILE A 48 1.90 -38.70 -5.21
C ILE A 48 2.02 -40.13 -5.72
N PRO A 49 0.92 -40.84 -6.03
CA PRO A 49 1.00 -42.16 -6.65
C PRO A 49 1.82 -42.13 -7.94
N GLU A 50 2.74 -43.08 -8.08
CA GLU A 50 3.64 -43.20 -9.25
C GLU A 50 2.92 -43.88 -10.40
N THR A 51 2.17 -43.11 -11.19
CA THR A 51 1.42 -43.63 -12.36
C THR A 51 2.18 -43.47 -13.67
N ASP A 52 3.13 -42.51 -13.73
CA ASP A 52 3.91 -42.20 -14.93
C ASP A 52 5.36 -41.74 -14.59
N ALA A 53 6.16 -41.47 -15.63
CA ALA A 53 7.53 -40.99 -15.46
C ALA A 53 7.61 -39.57 -14.84
N ALA A 54 6.58 -38.76 -15.02
CA ALA A 54 6.52 -37.38 -14.48
C ALA A 54 6.26 -37.42 -12.97
N SER A 55 5.31 -38.23 -12.49
CA SER A 55 5.03 -38.42 -11.06
C SER A 55 6.23 -39.00 -10.33
N LYS A 56 6.93 -39.98 -10.96
CA LYS A 56 8.17 -40.53 -10.42
C LYS A 56 9.27 -39.46 -10.27
N LYS A 57 9.46 -38.61 -11.26
CA LYS A 57 10.42 -37.50 -11.21
C LYS A 57 10.06 -36.48 -10.15
N ALA A 58 8.77 -36.15 -10.01
CA ALA A 58 8.26 -35.25 -8.97
C ALA A 58 8.53 -35.81 -7.56
N ASN A 59 8.29 -37.10 -7.34
CA ASN A 59 8.55 -37.76 -6.06
C ASN A 59 10.04 -37.76 -5.70
N ILE A 60 10.92 -38.04 -6.68
CA ILE A 60 12.38 -37.95 -6.47
C ILE A 60 12.77 -36.54 -5.98
N ARG A 61 12.26 -35.48 -6.64
CA ARG A 61 12.52 -34.11 -6.25
C ARG A 61 11.99 -33.80 -4.84
N THR A 62 10.78 -34.24 -4.51
CA THR A 62 10.19 -34.10 -3.18
C THR A 62 11.03 -34.78 -2.09
N ARG A 63 11.55 -35.98 -2.36
CA ARG A 63 12.46 -36.66 -1.44
C ARG A 63 13.79 -35.94 -1.27
N GLN A 64 14.36 -35.38 -2.34
CA GLN A 64 15.59 -34.57 -2.26
C GLN A 64 15.39 -33.33 -1.37
N ILE A 65 14.24 -32.62 -1.50
CA ILE A 65 13.88 -31.49 -0.63
C ILE A 65 13.78 -31.96 0.83
N ALA A 66 13.14 -33.10 1.09
CA ALA A 66 13.00 -33.63 2.45
C ALA A 66 14.36 -34.00 3.07
N GLU A 67 15.29 -34.58 2.30
CA GLU A 67 16.64 -34.86 2.79
C GLU A 67 17.47 -33.60 3.05
N LYS A 68 17.32 -32.55 2.23
CA LYS A 68 17.95 -31.27 2.49
C LYS A 68 17.45 -30.69 3.83
N ILE A 69 16.12 -30.65 4.05
CA ILE A 69 15.54 -30.18 5.32
C ILE A 69 16.02 -31.00 6.52
N LYS A 70 16.14 -32.34 6.36
CA LYS A 70 16.69 -33.21 7.39
C LYS A 70 18.14 -32.84 7.73
N ALA A 71 18.99 -32.63 6.70
CA ALA A 71 20.40 -32.28 6.89
C ALA A 71 20.52 -30.92 7.66
N ASP A 72 19.76 -29.93 7.27
CA ASP A 72 19.73 -28.61 7.94
C ASP A 72 19.28 -28.74 9.41
N ARG A 73 18.34 -29.67 9.69
CA ARG A 73 17.90 -29.96 11.06
C ARG A 73 19.00 -30.60 11.89
N ILE A 74 19.77 -31.55 11.32
CA ILE A 74 20.89 -32.21 12.03
C ILE A 74 21.96 -31.16 12.38
N ILE A 75 22.35 -30.28 11.44
CA ILE A 75 23.33 -29.20 11.67
C ILE A 75 22.87 -28.28 12.77
N ALA A 76 21.63 -27.82 12.70
CA ALA A 76 21.05 -26.91 13.67
C ALA A 76 20.94 -27.51 15.08
N LEU A 77 20.80 -28.83 15.21
CA LEU A 77 20.78 -29.54 16.48
C LEU A 77 22.18 -29.70 17.08
N GLN A 78 23.20 -29.83 16.24
CA GLN A 78 24.59 -29.90 16.69
C GLN A 78 25.12 -28.59 17.22
N ASP A 79 24.75 -27.47 16.53
CA ASP A 79 25.31 -26.16 16.85
C ASP A 79 24.71 -25.47 18.10
N ARG A 80 23.46 -25.71 18.48
CA ARG A 80 22.76 -24.82 19.43
C ARG A 80 21.90 -25.46 20.53
N GLY A 81 21.69 -26.75 20.57
CA GLY A 81 20.88 -27.41 21.62
C GLY A 81 19.37 -27.07 21.59
N ILE A 82 18.59 -27.74 22.48
CA ILE A 82 17.10 -27.79 22.46
C ILE A 82 16.41 -26.43 22.63
N LYS A 83 17.03 -25.44 23.29
CA LYS A 83 16.41 -24.12 23.54
C LYS A 83 16.18 -23.27 22.29
N HIS A 84 16.77 -23.63 21.15
CA HIS A 84 16.62 -22.91 19.87
C HIS A 84 15.69 -23.64 18.89
N TRP A 85 15.03 -24.72 19.32
CA TRP A 85 14.18 -25.55 18.45
C TRP A 85 13.05 -24.76 17.75
N ASP A 86 12.35 -23.90 18.49
CA ASP A 86 11.25 -23.11 17.93
C ASP A 86 11.75 -22.06 16.93
N LYS A 87 12.97 -21.57 17.14
CA LYS A 87 13.62 -20.63 16.21
C LYS A 87 14.08 -21.32 14.91
N ILE A 88 14.54 -22.58 15.00
CA ILE A 88 14.94 -23.40 13.86
C ILE A 88 13.72 -23.84 13.04
N LYS A 89 12.61 -24.21 13.71
CA LYS A 89 11.35 -24.53 13.01
C LYS A 89 10.85 -23.36 12.19
N ARG A 90 10.98 -22.13 12.71
CA ARG A 90 10.62 -20.91 11.99
C ARG A 90 11.59 -20.59 10.84
N SER A 91 12.87 -20.93 10.93
CA SER A 91 13.85 -20.69 9.86
C SER A 91 13.71 -21.60 8.63
N SER A 92 12.91 -22.68 8.72
CA SER A 92 12.57 -23.57 7.59
C SER A 92 11.21 -23.29 6.97
N ILE A 93 10.55 -22.21 7.37
CA ILE A 93 9.28 -21.84 6.77
C ILE A 93 9.49 -21.43 5.31
N SER A 94 8.59 -21.82 4.40
CA SER A 94 8.65 -21.33 3.04
C SER A 94 8.36 -19.84 2.99
N LEU A 95 8.92 -19.14 2.00
CA LEU A 95 8.60 -17.72 1.77
C LEU A 95 7.08 -17.51 1.66
N VAL A 96 6.39 -18.35 0.90
CA VAL A 96 4.95 -18.23 0.67
C VAL A 96 4.15 -18.40 1.96
N ASP A 97 4.51 -19.40 2.80
CA ASP A 97 3.82 -19.62 4.07
C ASP A 97 4.08 -18.49 5.06
N PHE A 98 5.31 -17.97 5.11
CA PHE A 98 5.61 -16.74 5.88
C PHE A 98 4.79 -15.55 5.39
N LEU A 99 4.64 -15.35 4.08
CA LEU A 99 3.83 -14.27 3.54
C LEU A 99 2.34 -14.44 3.82
N LYS A 100 1.82 -15.67 3.88
CA LYS A 100 0.45 -15.94 4.35
C LYS A 100 0.26 -15.58 5.82
N GLU A 101 1.22 -15.97 6.68
CA GLU A 101 1.22 -15.54 8.09
C GLU A 101 1.30 -14.01 8.21
N TYR A 102 2.17 -13.37 7.43
CA TYR A 102 2.28 -11.89 7.40
C TYR A 102 1.00 -11.21 6.92
N GLU A 103 0.26 -11.80 5.98
CA GLU A 103 -1.06 -11.32 5.54
C GLU A 103 -2.09 -11.41 6.67
N GLN A 104 -2.10 -12.51 7.42
CA GLN A 104 -3.05 -12.78 8.51
C GLN A 104 -2.68 -12.05 9.82
N ASP A 105 -1.42 -11.68 10.01
CA ASP A 105 -0.95 -10.92 11.18
C ASP A 105 -1.45 -9.46 11.08
N GLY A 106 -2.77 -9.34 11.14
CA GLY A 106 -3.53 -8.13 10.81
C GLY A 106 -4.15 -7.41 11.99
N PHE A 107 -3.80 -7.77 13.25
CA PHE A 107 -4.38 -7.09 14.40
C PHE A 107 -4.15 -5.58 14.34
N GLY A 108 -5.24 -4.82 14.25
CA GLY A 108 -5.21 -3.35 14.16
C GLY A 108 -4.89 -2.78 12.77
N PHE A 109 -4.68 -3.59 11.72
CA PHE A 109 -4.49 -3.09 10.36
C PHE A 109 -5.82 -2.94 9.61
N LYS A 110 -5.89 -1.92 8.75
CA LYS A 110 -7.04 -1.70 7.87
C LYS A 110 -7.11 -2.77 6.78
N GLU A 111 -8.31 -3.09 6.35
CA GLU A 111 -8.59 -4.05 5.26
C GLU A 111 -7.77 -3.74 3.99
N SER A 112 -7.64 -2.46 3.63
CA SER A 112 -6.82 -2.02 2.49
C SER A 112 -5.35 -2.40 2.61
N THR A 113 -4.79 -2.39 3.84
CA THR A 113 -3.41 -2.83 4.11
C THR A 113 -3.28 -4.34 3.95
N LEU A 114 -4.24 -5.10 4.48
CA LEU A 114 -4.28 -6.56 4.34
C LEU A 114 -4.41 -6.97 2.87
N LYS A 115 -5.28 -6.27 2.12
CA LYS A 115 -5.40 -6.47 0.67
C LYS A 115 -4.08 -6.20 -0.06
N GLY A 116 -3.36 -5.13 0.29
CA GLY A 116 -2.03 -4.85 -0.29
C GLY A 116 -1.01 -5.96 -0.01
N ARG A 117 -1.06 -6.58 1.19
CA ARG A 117 -0.22 -7.74 1.54
C ARG A 117 -0.60 -8.97 0.70
N SER A 118 -1.90 -9.24 0.56
CA SER A 118 -2.42 -10.33 -0.27
C SER A 118 -2.02 -10.18 -1.74
N ASP A 119 -2.19 -8.99 -2.30
CA ASP A 119 -1.84 -8.71 -3.69
C ASP A 119 -0.32 -8.85 -3.93
N MET A 120 0.52 -8.43 -2.98
CA MET A 120 1.98 -8.64 -3.04
C MET A 120 2.33 -10.13 -2.97
N ARG A 121 1.72 -10.89 -2.04
CA ARG A 121 1.96 -12.35 -1.93
C ARG A 121 1.64 -13.05 -3.25
N LYS A 122 0.49 -12.75 -3.87
CA LYS A 122 0.12 -13.30 -5.18
C LYS A 122 1.17 -12.99 -6.25
N LYS A 123 1.74 -11.77 -6.26
CA LYS A 123 2.83 -11.42 -7.19
C LYS A 123 4.11 -12.20 -6.93
N VAL A 124 4.42 -12.53 -5.67
CA VAL A 124 5.53 -13.42 -5.35
C VAL A 124 5.23 -14.85 -5.83
N GLU A 125 4.03 -15.37 -5.61
CA GLU A 125 3.60 -16.68 -6.11
C GLU A 125 3.66 -16.76 -7.65
N ASP A 126 3.18 -15.71 -8.36
CA ASP A 126 3.28 -15.61 -9.83
C ASP A 126 4.75 -15.63 -10.29
N TYR A 127 5.64 -14.93 -9.58
CA TYR A 127 7.08 -14.92 -9.87
C TYR A 127 7.71 -16.29 -9.67
N LEU A 128 7.45 -16.93 -8.54
CA LEU A 128 7.97 -18.26 -8.24
C LEU A 128 7.52 -19.29 -9.28
N SER A 129 6.25 -19.23 -9.68
CA SER A 129 5.70 -20.10 -10.73
C SER A 129 6.40 -19.89 -12.07
N LYS A 130 6.66 -18.62 -12.45
CA LYS A 130 7.38 -18.27 -13.69
C LYS A 130 8.81 -18.80 -13.69
N GLU A 131 9.52 -18.69 -12.57
CA GLU A 131 10.89 -19.19 -12.41
C GLU A 131 10.94 -20.69 -12.12
N LYS A 132 9.80 -21.40 -12.07
CA LYS A 132 9.68 -22.83 -11.73
C LYS A 132 10.30 -23.18 -10.37
N LEU A 133 10.17 -22.26 -9.41
CA LEU A 133 10.58 -22.44 -8.03
C LEU A 133 9.37 -22.89 -7.21
N ASP A 134 9.16 -24.22 -7.11
CA ASP A 134 8.00 -24.77 -6.38
C ASP A 134 8.11 -24.54 -4.85
N TYR A 135 9.35 -24.40 -4.36
CA TYR A 135 9.63 -24.14 -2.96
C TYR A 135 10.90 -23.29 -2.82
N ILE A 136 10.84 -22.27 -1.99
CA ILE A 136 12.00 -21.51 -1.54
C ILE A 136 11.85 -21.22 -0.05
N GLY A 137 12.87 -21.58 0.75
CA GLY A 137 12.91 -21.27 2.18
C GLY A 137 13.12 -19.77 2.42
N LEU A 138 12.52 -19.24 3.47
CA LEU A 138 12.70 -17.84 3.84
C LEU A 138 14.17 -17.47 4.07
N ASN A 139 14.98 -18.41 4.56
CA ASN A 139 16.43 -18.27 4.76
C ASN A 139 17.25 -18.32 3.46
N GLU A 140 16.64 -18.73 2.36
CA GLU A 140 17.27 -18.80 1.03
C GLU A 140 17.04 -17.53 0.21
N ILE A 141 16.28 -16.57 0.76
CA ILE A 141 16.02 -15.29 0.12
C ILE A 141 17.27 -14.40 0.22
N ASP A 142 17.90 -14.18 -0.90
CA ASP A 142 19.10 -13.37 -1.05
C ASP A 142 18.85 -12.12 -1.92
N THR A 143 19.91 -11.38 -2.23
CA THR A 143 19.86 -10.20 -3.11
C THR A 143 19.46 -10.56 -4.53
N ASP A 144 19.85 -11.75 -5.03
CA ASP A 144 19.56 -12.16 -6.40
C ASP A 144 18.08 -12.51 -6.55
N PHE A 145 17.48 -13.18 -5.57
CA PHE A 145 16.03 -13.36 -5.51
C PHE A 145 15.30 -12.01 -5.52
N CYS A 146 15.71 -11.08 -4.67
CA CYS A 146 15.08 -9.76 -4.61
C CYS A 146 15.20 -9.01 -5.94
N ARG A 147 16.37 -9.04 -6.59
CA ARG A 147 16.61 -8.45 -7.91
C ARG A 147 15.73 -9.10 -8.98
N GLY A 148 15.66 -10.42 -9.00
CA GLY A 148 14.81 -11.19 -9.91
C GLY A 148 13.34 -10.82 -9.76
N PHE A 149 12.83 -10.75 -8.53
CA PHE A 149 11.46 -10.33 -8.26
C PHE A 149 11.19 -8.89 -8.72
N LEU A 150 12.10 -7.94 -8.46
CA LEU A 150 11.94 -6.56 -8.94
C LEU A 150 11.95 -6.49 -10.48
N ASN A 151 12.79 -7.28 -11.15
CA ASN A 151 12.80 -7.36 -12.61
C ASN A 151 11.49 -7.97 -13.15
N TYR A 152 10.96 -9.00 -12.48
CA TYR A 152 9.64 -9.54 -12.80
C TYR A 152 8.55 -8.47 -12.69
N LEU A 153 8.54 -7.65 -11.64
CA LEU A 153 7.54 -6.59 -11.46
C LEU A 153 7.56 -5.54 -12.59
N ARG A 154 8.68 -5.34 -13.30
CA ARG A 154 8.75 -4.42 -14.46
C ARG A 154 7.85 -4.86 -15.62
N THR A 155 7.60 -6.16 -15.75
CA THR A 155 6.82 -6.76 -16.83
C THR A 155 5.60 -7.52 -16.32
N ALA A 156 5.35 -7.52 -14.99
CA ALA A 156 4.28 -8.28 -14.40
C ALA A 156 2.90 -7.84 -14.95
N PRO A 157 2.02 -8.79 -15.29
CA PRO A 157 0.70 -8.45 -15.81
C PRO A 157 -0.13 -7.76 -14.74
N HIS A 158 -0.95 -6.80 -15.18
CA HIS A 158 -2.01 -6.26 -14.32
C HIS A 158 -3.00 -7.40 -14.01
N SER A 159 -3.58 -7.40 -12.80
CA SER A 159 -4.43 -8.52 -12.39
C SER A 159 -5.56 -8.81 -13.38
N VAL A 160 -5.80 -10.03 -13.53
CA VAL A 160 -6.66 -11.01 -14.16
C VAL A 160 -8.07 -10.62 -14.64
N ALA A 161 -8.43 -9.36 -14.81
CA ALA A 161 -9.65 -9.06 -15.52
C ALA A 161 -9.42 -9.26 -17.04
N LYS A 162 -10.16 -10.18 -17.68
CA LYS A 162 -10.14 -10.47 -19.13
C LYS A 162 -10.15 -9.22 -20.04
N LYS A 163 -10.53 -8.04 -19.52
CA LYS A 163 -10.49 -6.74 -20.21
C LYS A 163 -9.15 -6.01 -20.18
N GLN A 164 -8.14 -6.54 -19.47
CA GLN A 164 -6.82 -5.89 -19.30
C GLN A 164 -5.68 -6.80 -19.73
N GLU A 165 -5.98 -7.78 -20.57
CA GLU A 165 -5.00 -8.66 -21.19
C GLU A 165 -3.93 -7.82 -21.92
N GLY A 166 -2.65 -8.08 -21.61
CA GLY A 166 -1.52 -7.35 -22.19
C GLY A 166 -1.08 -6.08 -21.44
N ARG A 167 -1.77 -5.64 -20.39
CA ARG A 167 -1.33 -4.51 -19.56
C ARG A 167 -0.43 -4.95 -18.42
N THR A 168 0.69 -4.27 -18.25
CA THR A 168 1.57 -4.43 -17.10
C THR A 168 1.12 -3.55 -15.93
N ILE A 169 1.57 -3.88 -14.71
CA ILE A 169 1.34 -3.03 -13.55
C ILE A 169 2.08 -1.69 -13.70
N SER A 170 1.53 -0.63 -13.13
CA SER A 170 2.19 0.69 -13.14
C SER A 170 3.46 0.68 -12.26
N PRO A 171 4.44 1.58 -12.54
CA PRO A 171 5.61 1.75 -11.68
C PRO A 171 5.26 2.04 -10.22
N GLY A 172 4.19 2.80 -9.95
CA GLY A 172 3.69 3.06 -8.60
C GLY A 172 3.18 1.78 -7.91
N CYS A 173 2.48 0.90 -8.64
CA CYS A 173 2.04 -0.39 -8.13
C CYS A 173 3.24 -1.31 -7.85
N ALA A 174 4.23 -1.36 -8.73
CA ALA A 174 5.47 -2.11 -8.54
C ALA A 174 6.24 -1.62 -7.31
N HIS A 175 6.38 -0.29 -7.13
CA HIS A 175 6.96 0.32 -5.93
C HIS A 175 6.19 -0.08 -4.66
N HIS A 176 4.86 -0.12 -4.70
CA HIS A 176 4.05 -0.57 -3.58
C HIS A 176 4.33 -2.04 -3.22
N HIS A 177 4.36 -2.96 -4.20
CA HIS A 177 4.69 -4.37 -3.94
C HIS A 177 6.10 -4.53 -3.37
N GLN A 178 7.10 -3.80 -3.89
CA GLN A 178 8.44 -3.73 -3.32
C GLN A 178 8.43 -3.30 -1.85
N ALA A 179 7.69 -2.23 -1.53
CA ALA A 179 7.61 -1.69 -0.17
C ALA A 179 6.96 -2.69 0.80
N VAL A 180 5.90 -3.39 0.37
CA VAL A 180 5.22 -4.40 1.19
C VAL A 180 6.12 -5.62 1.43
N LEU A 181 6.82 -6.13 0.40
CA LEU A 181 7.78 -7.23 0.57
C LEU A 181 8.95 -6.82 1.48
N ASN A 182 9.48 -5.60 1.30
CA ASN A 182 10.52 -5.07 2.20
C ASN A 182 10.03 -4.99 3.66
N GLY A 183 8.76 -4.62 3.88
CA GLY A 183 8.11 -4.66 5.20
C GLY A 183 8.02 -6.06 5.78
N ALA A 184 7.65 -7.06 4.98
CA ALA A 184 7.61 -8.47 5.37
C ALA A 184 9.01 -8.99 5.75
N LEU A 185 10.03 -8.73 4.92
CA LEU A 185 11.41 -9.13 5.22
C LEU A 185 11.97 -8.42 6.47
N ASN A 186 11.62 -7.16 6.72
CA ASN A 186 11.96 -6.48 7.97
C ASN A 186 11.30 -7.16 9.19
N LYS A 187 10.04 -7.63 9.05
CA LYS A 187 9.40 -8.44 10.11
C LYS A 187 10.16 -9.75 10.33
N ALA A 188 10.54 -10.45 9.26
CA ALA A 188 11.32 -11.69 9.36
C ALA A 188 12.66 -11.47 10.11
N VAL A 189 13.32 -10.34 9.90
CA VAL A 189 14.54 -9.97 10.65
C VAL A 189 14.23 -9.71 12.12
N ARG A 190 13.19 -8.94 12.45
CA ARG A 190 12.78 -8.67 13.85
C ARG A 190 12.42 -9.95 14.59
N ASP A 191 11.74 -10.88 13.91
CA ASP A 191 11.34 -12.17 14.47
C ASP A 191 12.52 -13.17 14.53
N GLY A 192 13.70 -12.77 14.03
CA GLY A 192 14.92 -13.58 14.01
C GLY A 192 14.86 -14.79 13.08
N LEU A 193 14.03 -14.72 12.05
CA LEU A 193 13.87 -15.78 11.04
C LEU A 193 14.99 -15.74 9.99
N ILE A 194 15.45 -14.52 9.66
CA ILE A 194 16.59 -14.26 8.75
C ILE A 194 17.58 -13.30 9.42
N PRO A 195 18.87 -13.36 9.10
CA PRO A 195 19.89 -12.53 9.74
C PRO A 195 19.85 -11.07 9.30
N GLY A 196 19.36 -10.78 8.11
CA GLY A 196 19.29 -9.45 7.53
C GLY A 196 18.29 -9.40 6.38
N ASN A 197 17.84 -8.20 6.03
CA ASN A 197 16.91 -8.00 4.93
C ASN A 197 17.70 -7.79 3.61
N PRO A 198 17.67 -8.75 2.67
CA PRO A 198 18.43 -8.67 1.42
C PRO A 198 17.94 -7.54 0.51
N MET A 199 16.66 -7.15 0.57
CA MET A 199 16.14 -6.01 -0.20
C MET A 199 16.85 -4.70 0.15
N LYS A 200 17.36 -4.53 1.37
CA LYS A 200 18.11 -3.34 1.77
C LYS A 200 19.49 -3.24 1.14
N GLN A 201 20.09 -4.39 0.78
CA GLN A 201 21.42 -4.47 0.19
C GLN A 201 21.45 -4.11 -1.30
N LEU A 202 20.28 -4.12 -1.97
CA LEU A 202 20.17 -3.69 -3.36
C LEU A 202 20.50 -2.21 -3.50
N ASP A 203 21.14 -1.84 -4.64
CA ASP A 203 21.38 -0.44 -4.98
C ASP A 203 20.06 0.33 -5.18
N LYS A 204 20.11 1.65 -4.97
CA LYS A 204 18.95 2.53 -5.17
C LYS A 204 18.45 2.48 -6.61
N ARG A 205 19.31 2.26 -7.60
CA ARG A 205 18.98 2.18 -9.03
C ARG A 205 18.25 0.90 -9.39
N GLU A 206 18.46 -0.17 -8.63
CA GLU A 206 17.79 -1.46 -8.83
C GLU A 206 16.33 -1.42 -8.32
N LYS A 207 16.06 -0.55 -7.35
CA LYS A 207 14.75 -0.39 -6.70
C LYS A 207 13.83 0.53 -7.49
N PHE A 208 12.54 0.23 -7.41
CA PHE A 208 11.54 1.20 -7.87
C PHE A 208 11.60 2.44 -6.98
N GLN A 209 11.58 3.60 -7.62
CA GLN A 209 11.49 4.88 -6.93
C GLN A 209 10.04 5.34 -6.87
N PRO A 210 9.63 6.10 -5.85
CA PRO A 210 8.34 6.77 -5.87
C PRO A 210 8.24 7.61 -7.14
N SER A 211 7.24 7.32 -7.97
CA SER A 211 6.96 8.17 -9.12
C SER A 211 6.23 9.42 -8.64
N PRO A 212 6.72 10.62 -8.89
CA PRO A 212 5.93 11.82 -8.70
C PRO A 212 4.83 11.82 -9.76
N GLU A 213 3.67 11.23 -9.45
CA GLU A 213 2.49 11.38 -10.29
C GLU A 213 2.07 12.86 -10.23
N GLU A 214 2.10 13.55 -11.36
CA GLU A 214 1.41 14.83 -11.51
C GLU A 214 -0.09 14.53 -11.34
N ARG A 215 -0.65 14.98 -10.24
CA ARG A 215 -2.06 14.79 -9.96
C ARG A 215 -2.84 15.93 -10.56
N GLU A 216 -3.81 15.59 -11.37
CA GLU A 216 -4.73 16.55 -11.96
C GLU A 216 -5.53 17.27 -10.87
N PHE A 217 -5.78 18.54 -11.12
CA PHE A 217 -6.66 19.38 -10.31
C PHE A 217 -7.46 20.33 -11.21
N LEU A 218 -8.50 20.92 -10.69
CA LEU A 218 -9.33 21.89 -11.38
C LEU A 218 -8.87 23.32 -11.06
N THR A 219 -8.92 24.21 -12.06
CA THR A 219 -8.76 25.66 -11.84
C THR A 219 -10.04 26.23 -11.22
N ILE A 220 -9.98 27.45 -10.74
CA ILE A 220 -11.15 28.17 -10.20
C ILE A 220 -12.25 28.28 -11.27
N GLU A 221 -11.88 28.59 -12.50
CA GLU A 221 -12.76 28.71 -13.66
C GLU A 221 -13.44 27.40 -14.00
N GLU A 222 -12.68 26.28 -13.97
CA GLU A 222 -13.22 24.94 -14.19
C GLU A 222 -14.19 24.53 -13.08
N VAL A 223 -13.92 24.89 -11.82
CA VAL A 223 -14.86 24.67 -10.71
C VAL A 223 -16.15 25.45 -10.93
N ARG A 224 -16.08 26.73 -11.34
CA ARG A 224 -17.26 27.55 -11.69
C ARG A 224 -18.09 26.90 -12.81
N THR A 225 -17.43 26.45 -13.88
CA THR A 225 -18.08 25.74 -14.99
C THR A 225 -18.80 24.49 -14.48
N LEU A 226 -18.20 23.74 -13.59
CA LEU A 226 -18.82 22.54 -12.99
C LEU A 226 -20.03 22.86 -12.13
N MET A 227 -20.00 23.97 -11.37
CA MET A 227 -21.14 24.40 -10.56
C MET A 227 -22.40 24.58 -11.44
N GLU A 228 -22.24 25.13 -12.64
CA GLU A 228 -23.33 25.39 -13.59
C GLU A 228 -23.71 24.15 -14.43
N THR A 229 -22.78 23.22 -14.62
CA THR A 229 -23.00 22.02 -15.46
C THR A 229 -23.84 20.97 -14.72
N PRO A 230 -24.94 20.45 -15.31
CA PRO A 230 -25.71 19.34 -14.75
C PRO A 230 -24.87 18.07 -14.59
N CYS A 231 -25.05 17.38 -13.46
CA CYS A 231 -24.41 16.08 -13.21
C CYS A 231 -25.47 14.97 -13.17
N THR A 232 -25.13 13.78 -13.67
CA THR A 232 -26.04 12.62 -13.66
C THR A 232 -26.36 12.12 -12.25
N ASN A 233 -25.62 12.56 -11.23
CA ASN A 233 -25.90 12.26 -9.83
C ASN A 233 -25.62 13.52 -8.99
N GLU A 234 -26.68 14.18 -8.54
CA GLU A 234 -26.61 15.42 -7.77
C GLU A 234 -25.92 15.24 -6.41
N GLN A 235 -26.06 14.06 -5.77
CA GLN A 235 -25.38 13.80 -4.51
C GLN A 235 -23.87 13.73 -4.69
N VAL A 236 -23.40 13.12 -5.79
CA VAL A 236 -21.97 13.10 -6.16
C VAL A 236 -21.47 14.51 -6.50
N LYS A 237 -22.26 15.31 -7.24
CA LYS A 237 -21.93 16.70 -7.55
C LYS A 237 -21.72 17.53 -6.28
N LYS A 238 -22.72 17.53 -5.39
CA LYS A 238 -22.68 18.30 -4.13
C LYS A 238 -21.51 17.87 -3.24
N ALA A 239 -21.29 16.57 -3.07
CA ALA A 239 -20.19 16.06 -2.28
C ALA A 239 -18.81 16.40 -2.87
N PHE A 240 -18.65 16.34 -4.19
CA PHE A 240 -17.42 16.70 -4.88
C PHE A 240 -17.10 18.19 -4.74
N LEU A 241 -18.11 19.07 -4.99
CA LEU A 241 -17.93 20.52 -4.86
C LEU A 241 -17.66 20.89 -3.40
N LEU A 242 -18.38 20.30 -2.43
CA LEU A 242 -18.03 20.50 -1.02
C LEU A 242 -16.55 20.15 -0.78
N SER A 243 -16.08 19.01 -1.29
CA SER A 243 -14.67 18.61 -1.13
C SER A 243 -13.68 19.57 -1.79
N CYS A 244 -14.08 20.27 -2.86
CA CYS A 244 -13.29 21.33 -3.47
C CYS A 244 -13.17 22.58 -2.55
N PHE A 245 -14.11 22.79 -1.62
CA PHE A 245 -14.13 23.93 -0.71
C PHE A 245 -13.64 23.63 0.71
N VAL A 246 -13.59 22.33 1.11
CA VAL A 246 -13.18 21.96 2.48
C VAL A 246 -11.97 20.99 2.49
N GLY A 247 -11.60 20.42 1.36
CA GLY A 247 -10.45 19.52 1.23
C GLY A 247 -10.60 18.14 1.90
N LEU A 248 -11.80 17.74 2.33
CA LEU A 248 -12.03 16.44 2.97
C LEU A 248 -11.86 15.29 1.99
N ARG A 249 -11.47 14.11 2.51
CA ARG A 249 -11.37 12.87 1.72
C ARG A 249 -12.76 12.27 1.53
N LEU A 250 -12.93 11.46 0.47
CA LEU A 250 -14.20 10.78 0.18
C LEU A 250 -14.73 9.98 1.38
N GLY A 251 -13.88 9.25 2.09
CA GLY A 251 -14.28 8.49 3.28
C GLY A 251 -14.84 9.40 4.37
N ASP A 252 -14.18 10.54 4.61
CA ASP A 252 -14.62 11.51 5.61
C ASP A 252 -15.95 12.18 5.22
N VAL A 253 -16.16 12.46 3.92
CA VAL A 253 -17.41 13.04 3.38
C VAL A 253 -18.57 12.06 3.41
N ARG A 254 -18.31 10.75 3.20
CA ARG A 254 -19.35 9.72 3.33
C ARG A 254 -19.96 9.62 4.73
N GLU A 255 -19.14 9.94 5.73
CA GLU A 255 -19.55 9.86 7.15
C GLU A 255 -19.89 11.25 7.73
N LEU A 256 -20.05 12.26 6.87
CA LEU A 256 -20.38 13.62 7.31
C LEU A 256 -21.85 13.75 7.66
N THR A 257 -22.13 14.29 8.86
CA THR A 257 -23.46 14.57 9.40
C THR A 257 -23.52 16.02 9.87
N TRP A 258 -24.73 16.58 10.10
CA TRP A 258 -24.86 17.92 10.66
C TRP A 258 -24.37 18.04 12.10
N THR A 259 -24.41 16.96 12.87
CA THR A 259 -23.85 16.93 14.26
C THR A 259 -22.35 17.23 14.31
N LYS A 260 -21.64 17.09 13.18
CA LYS A 260 -20.22 17.44 13.06
C LYS A 260 -19.97 18.91 12.68
N VAL A 261 -21.02 19.66 12.41
CA VAL A 261 -20.94 21.11 12.12
C VAL A 261 -21.10 21.88 13.41
N MET A 262 -20.07 22.63 13.78
CA MET A 262 -20.00 23.38 15.02
C MET A 262 -19.83 24.87 14.73
N ASN A 263 -20.25 25.71 15.64
CA ASN A 263 -19.96 27.14 15.60
C ASN A 263 -18.68 27.44 16.37
N THR A 264 -17.94 28.46 15.94
CA THR A 264 -16.86 29.04 16.74
C THR A 264 -17.42 29.67 18.01
N PRO A 265 -16.64 29.85 19.10
CA PRO A 265 -17.14 30.41 20.34
C PRO A 265 -17.74 31.81 20.19
N ASP A 266 -17.30 32.57 19.19
CA ASP A 266 -17.82 33.90 18.87
C ASP A 266 -19.09 33.88 17.97
N GLY A 267 -19.52 32.65 17.55
CA GLY A 267 -20.70 32.45 16.72
C GLY A 267 -20.58 32.92 15.26
N LYS A 268 -19.43 33.48 14.86
CA LYS A 268 -19.25 34.12 13.55
C LYS A 268 -18.94 33.14 12.42
N THR A 269 -18.34 32.01 12.72
CA THR A 269 -17.88 31.03 11.72
C THR A 269 -18.34 29.63 12.11
N GLN A 270 -18.77 28.88 11.12
CA GLN A 270 -19.01 27.44 11.28
C GLN A 270 -17.79 26.65 10.82
N TYR A 271 -17.53 25.53 11.47
CA TYR A 271 -16.50 24.59 11.06
C TYR A 271 -17.02 23.17 11.14
N VAL A 272 -16.44 22.28 10.34
CA VAL A 272 -16.70 20.85 10.43
C VAL A 272 -15.62 20.19 11.27
N HIS A 273 -16.04 19.45 12.31
CA HIS A 273 -15.18 18.63 13.14
C HIS A 273 -15.22 17.18 12.64
N VAL A 274 -14.12 16.68 12.11
CA VAL A 274 -14.03 15.33 11.54
C VAL A 274 -12.87 14.57 12.14
N TRP A 275 -13.12 13.35 12.60
CA TRP A 275 -12.09 12.39 12.90
C TRP A 275 -11.67 11.70 11.60
N MET A 276 -10.51 12.11 11.06
CA MET A 276 -10.06 11.59 9.77
C MET A 276 -9.75 10.09 9.85
N GLU A 277 -10.47 9.28 9.08
CA GLU A 277 -10.34 7.83 9.08
C GLU A 277 -8.90 7.37 8.73
N LYS A 278 -8.27 7.99 7.72
CA LYS A 278 -6.94 7.57 7.24
C LYS A 278 -5.80 7.85 8.22
N THR A 279 -5.85 8.98 8.94
CA THR A 279 -4.75 9.44 9.80
C THR A 279 -5.02 9.27 11.28
N GLN A 280 -6.25 8.86 11.66
CA GLN A 280 -6.71 8.69 13.05
C GLN A 280 -6.45 9.96 13.89
N LYS A 281 -6.75 11.13 13.31
CA LYS A 281 -6.60 12.44 13.98
C LYS A 281 -7.83 13.29 13.72
N PRO A 282 -8.25 14.09 14.69
CA PRO A 282 -9.30 15.09 14.48
C PRO A 282 -8.79 16.23 13.62
N ILE A 283 -9.68 16.83 12.85
CA ILE A 283 -9.46 18.07 12.11
C ILE A 283 -10.68 18.97 12.21
N ASN A 284 -10.43 20.25 12.37
CA ASN A 284 -11.43 21.30 12.27
C ASN A 284 -11.20 22.08 10.98
N VAL A 285 -12.17 22.08 10.07
CA VAL A 285 -12.08 22.81 8.81
C VAL A 285 -13.15 23.89 8.81
N PRO A 286 -12.77 25.19 8.80
CA PRO A 286 -13.72 26.29 8.68
C PRO A 286 -14.54 26.15 7.40
N LEU A 287 -15.82 26.50 7.48
CA LEU A 287 -16.76 26.44 6.36
C LEU A 287 -16.97 27.87 5.79
N SER A 288 -16.70 28.00 4.50
CA SER A 288 -17.10 29.18 3.75
C SER A 288 -18.60 29.14 3.41
N ASN A 289 -19.20 30.30 3.10
CA ASN A 289 -20.58 30.35 2.62
C ASN A 289 -20.79 29.45 1.38
N GLU A 290 -19.80 29.36 0.49
CA GLU A 290 -19.86 28.47 -0.67
C GLU A 290 -19.89 26.99 -0.26
N ALA A 291 -19.11 26.59 0.73
CA ALA A 291 -19.16 25.22 1.25
C ALA A 291 -20.54 24.89 1.83
N LEU A 292 -21.12 25.81 2.59
CA LEU A 292 -22.44 25.66 3.22
C LEU A 292 -23.58 25.47 2.20
N ARG A 293 -23.49 26.05 1.01
CA ARG A 293 -24.48 25.88 -0.07
C ARG A 293 -24.65 24.41 -0.51
N TYR A 294 -23.60 23.58 -0.35
CA TYR A 294 -23.64 22.16 -0.71
C TYR A 294 -24.00 21.26 0.45
N MET A 295 -24.21 21.83 1.65
CA MET A 295 -24.56 21.11 2.88
C MET A 295 -26.03 21.32 3.21
N GLU A 296 -26.91 20.45 2.69
CA GLU A 296 -28.34 20.53 2.99
C GLU A 296 -28.61 20.12 4.43
N LYS A 297 -29.31 20.98 5.19
CA LYS A 297 -29.77 20.64 6.53
C LYS A 297 -30.81 19.53 6.45
N LYS A 298 -30.63 18.49 7.26
CA LYS A 298 -31.56 17.36 7.37
C LYS A 298 -32.45 17.56 8.60
N GLU A 299 -33.64 16.96 8.58
CA GLU A 299 -34.52 16.89 9.75
C GLU A 299 -33.85 16.14 10.90
N ASP A 300 -33.22 14.99 10.57
CA ASP A 300 -32.35 14.25 11.49
C ASP A 300 -30.89 14.76 11.35
N PRO A 301 -30.35 15.41 12.39
CA PRO A 301 -28.96 15.91 12.36
C PRO A 301 -27.90 14.82 12.26
N ASP A 302 -28.21 13.59 12.66
CA ASP A 302 -27.32 12.42 12.59
C ASP A 302 -27.38 11.72 11.24
N ALA A 303 -28.36 12.05 10.38
CA ALA A 303 -28.41 11.53 9.03
C ALA A 303 -27.21 11.99 8.20
N LYS A 304 -26.67 11.09 7.38
CA LYS A 304 -25.58 11.43 6.47
C LYS A 304 -25.99 12.54 5.51
N LEU A 305 -25.14 13.54 5.33
CA LEU A 305 -25.40 14.68 4.44
C LEU A 305 -25.59 14.23 2.98
N PHE A 306 -24.84 13.22 2.56
CA PHE A 306 -24.85 12.73 1.18
C PHE A 306 -25.18 11.22 1.13
N LYS A 307 -26.10 10.86 0.23
CA LYS A 307 -26.38 9.47 -0.14
C LYS A 307 -25.47 9.08 -1.32
N LEU A 308 -24.22 8.77 -1.03
CA LEU A 308 -23.22 8.43 -2.06
C LEU A 308 -23.26 6.93 -2.41
N PRO A 309 -22.97 6.55 -3.67
CA PRO A 309 -22.72 5.17 -4.03
C PRO A 309 -21.62 4.54 -3.18
N THR A 310 -21.76 3.27 -2.81
CA THR A 310 -20.77 2.54 -2.00
C THR A 310 -19.46 2.37 -2.75
N SER A 311 -19.53 2.10 -4.08
CA SER A 311 -18.35 1.90 -4.92
C SER A 311 -17.71 3.22 -5.35
N ASP A 312 -16.42 3.40 -5.10
CA ASP A 312 -15.62 4.52 -5.62
C ASP A 312 -15.60 4.55 -7.14
N ALA A 313 -15.65 3.39 -7.79
CA ALA A 313 -15.70 3.29 -9.25
C ALA A 313 -16.98 3.92 -9.81
N THR A 314 -18.13 3.74 -9.15
CA THR A 314 -19.41 4.34 -9.54
C THR A 314 -19.38 5.86 -9.36
N ILE A 315 -18.82 6.36 -8.26
CA ILE A 315 -18.63 7.80 -8.03
C ILE A 315 -17.76 8.39 -9.14
N ASN A 316 -16.61 7.78 -9.43
CA ASN A 316 -15.69 8.25 -10.46
C ASN A 316 -16.28 8.16 -11.88
N TYR A 317 -17.18 7.20 -12.12
CA TYR A 317 -17.93 7.13 -13.38
C TYR A 317 -18.84 8.36 -13.57
N HIS A 318 -19.58 8.78 -12.53
CA HIS A 318 -20.40 9.99 -12.57
C HIS A 318 -19.56 11.25 -12.79
N ILE A 319 -18.43 11.36 -12.07
CA ILE A 319 -17.49 12.48 -12.22
C ILE A 319 -16.95 12.54 -13.65
N LYS A 320 -16.51 11.42 -14.23
CA LYS A 320 -15.99 11.36 -15.59
C LYS A 320 -17.04 11.83 -16.62
N LYS A 321 -18.30 11.42 -16.46
CA LYS A 321 -19.39 11.90 -17.34
C LYS A 321 -19.61 13.39 -17.18
N TRP A 322 -19.56 13.89 -15.96
CA TRP A 322 -19.74 15.28 -15.64
C TRP A 322 -18.62 16.18 -16.20
N MET A 323 -17.35 15.75 -16.09
CA MET A 323 -16.22 16.42 -16.73
C MET A 323 -16.42 16.54 -18.25
N LYS A 324 -16.87 15.45 -18.89
CA LYS A 324 -17.16 15.47 -20.33
C LYS A 324 -18.29 16.45 -20.68
N ALA A 325 -19.35 16.51 -19.89
CA ALA A 325 -20.44 17.45 -20.08
C ALA A 325 -19.97 18.93 -19.94
N ALA A 326 -19.06 19.17 -19.01
CA ALA A 326 -18.42 20.48 -18.78
C ALA A 326 -17.31 20.81 -19.81
N LYS A 327 -17.01 19.89 -20.75
CA LYS A 327 -15.91 20.03 -21.73
C LYS A 327 -14.52 20.19 -21.08
N ILE A 328 -14.34 19.62 -19.91
CA ILE A 328 -13.05 19.58 -19.19
C ILE A 328 -12.30 18.31 -19.59
N ASP A 329 -11.20 18.47 -20.34
CA ASP A 329 -10.35 17.34 -20.77
C ASP A 329 -9.22 17.06 -19.76
N LYS A 330 -9.64 16.65 -18.56
CA LYS A 330 -8.74 16.22 -17.48
C LYS A 330 -9.22 14.90 -16.89
N LYS A 331 -8.28 14.08 -16.42
CA LYS A 331 -8.57 12.80 -15.74
C LYS A 331 -8.91 13.02 -14.27
N ILE A 332 -10.07 13.58 -14.00
CA ILE A 332 -10.53 13.90 -12.67
C ILE A 332 -11.19 12.69 -12.00
N SER A 333 -10.70 12.34 -10.82
CA SER A 333 -11.32 11.41 -9.86
C SER A 333 -11.83 12.19 -8.64
N TYR A 334 -12.59 11.54 -7.76
CA TYR A 334 -13.05 12.21 -6.54
C TYR A 334 -11.89 12.81 -5.73
N HIS A 335 -10.76 12.12 -5.65
CA HIS A 335 -9.59 12.60 -4.90
C HIS A 335 -9.01 13.90 -5.46
N CYS A 336 -9.24 14.21 -6.74
CA CYS A 336 -8.82 15.48 -7.34
C CYS A 336 -9.52 16.69 -6.73
N SER A 337 -10.71 16.55 -6.12
CA SER A 337 -11.37 17.64 -5.38
C SER A 337 -10.50 18.19 -4.26
N ARG A 338 -9.83 17.30 -3.53
CA ARG A 338 -8.91 17.70 -2.45
C ARG A 338 -7.63 18.34 -3.00
N HIS A 339 -7.14 17.89 -4.18
CA HIS A 339 -6.03 18.57 -4.86
C HIS A 339 -6.46 19.96 -5.34
N THR A 340 -7.68 20.09 -5.86
CA THR A 340 -8.30 21.36 -6.25
C THR A 340 -8.39 22.31 -5.04
N PHE A 341 -8.86 21.84 -3.87
CA PHE A 341 -8.85 22.64 -2.66
C PHE A 341 -7.44 23.17 -2.33
N ALA A 342 -6.45 22.28 -2.29
CA ALA A 342 -5.08 22.65 -1.96
C ALA A 342 -4.51 23.70 -2.91
N THR A 343 -4.67 23.48 -4.22
CA THR A 343 -4.19 24.42 -5.26
C THR A 343 -4.93 25.74 -5.20
N MET A 344 -6.24 25.72 -4.98
CA MET A 344 -7.06 26.92 -4.85
C MET A 344 -6.65 27.76 -3.63
N MET A 345 -6.44 27.14 -2.45
CA MET A 345 -5.97 27.85 -1.26
C MET A 345 -4.61 28.52 -1.49
N LEU A 346 -3.66 27.80 -2.08
CA LEU A 346 -2.34 28.36 -2.42
C LEU A 346 -2.45 29.48 -3.46
N THR A 347 -3.31 29.37 -4.47
CA THR A 347 -3.53 30.41 -5.48
C THR A 347 -4.14 31.66 -4.86
N LEU A 348 -5.08 31.50 -3.93
CA LEU A 348 -5.75 32.62 -3.22
C LEU A 348 -4.89 33.27 -2.13
N GLY A 349 -3.65 32.82 -1.92
CA GLY A 349 -2.74 33.49 -1.00
C GLY A 349 -2.47 32.77 0.31
N ALA A 350 -3.16 31.66 0.63
CA ALA A 350 -2.85 30.91 1.82
C ALA A 350 -1.42 30.35 1.74
N ASP A 351 -0.71 30.35 2.87
CA ASP A 351 0.61 29.74 2.94
C ASP A 351 0.54 28.22 2.97
N LEU A 352 1.70 27.58 2.69
CA LEU A 352 1.81 26.12 2.61
C LEU A 352 1.47 25.41 3.93
N PHE A 353 1.89 26.00 5.05
CA PHE A 353 1.66 25.42 6.37
C PHE A 353 0.18 25.42 6.73
N THR A 354 -0.50 26.57 6.57
CA THR A 354 -1.94 26.72 6.77
C THR A 354 -2.72 25.76 5.86
N THR A 355 -2.37 25.68 4.56
CA THR A 355 -3.00 24.74 3.63
C THR A 355 -2.78 23.28 4.07
N SER A 356 -1.58 22.93 4.53
CA SER A 356 -1.25 21.59 5.05
C SER A 356 -2.09 21.27 6.29
N LYS A 357 -2.31 22.23 7.19
CA LYS A 357 -3.15 22.07 8.39
C LYS A 357 -4.62 21.87 8.02
N LEU A 358 -5.17 22.68 7.10
CA LEU A 358 -6.54 22.52 6.59
C LEU A 358 -6.77 21.17 5.93
N LEU A 359 -5.74 20.58 5.30
CA LEU A 359 -5.78 19.26 4.74
C LEU A 359 -5.56 18.16 5.79
N GLY A 360 -5.11 18.46 6.98
CA GLY A 360 -4.74 17.48 8.01
C GLY A 360 -3.59 16.57 7.58
N HIS A 361 -2.59 17.11 6.89
CA HIS A 361 -1.38 16.39 6.58
C HIS A 361 -0.49 16.30 7.83
N ALA A 362 -0.01 15.09 8.13
CA ALA A 362 0.92 14.89 9.24
C ALA A 362 2.30 15.51 8.97
N ASN A 363 2.68 15.63 7.67
CA ASN A 363 3.93 16.23 7.23
C ASN A 363 3.65 17.24 6.11
N VAL A 364 4.18 18.46 6.26
CA VAL A 364 4.06 19.55 5.28
C VAL A 364 4.65 19.15 3.91
N THR A 365 5.65 18.27 3.88
CA THR A 365 6.22 17.74 2.62
C THR A 365 5.16 17.09 1.72
N THR A 366 4.06 16.58 2.28
CA THR A 366 2.93 16.04 1.49
C THR A 366 2.24 17.14 0.68
N THR A 367 2.32 18.40 1.13
CA THR A 367 1.73 19.55 0.43
C THR A 367 2.70 20.17 -0.59
N GLN A 368 4.00 19.85 -0.52
CA GLN A 368 5.01 20.31 -1.47
C GLN A 368 4.82 19.79 -2.90
N ILE A 369 3.96 18.76 -3.10
CA ILE A 369 3.58 18.31 -4.44
C ILE A 369 2.92 19.43 -5.29
N TYR A 370 2.44 20.48 -4.65
CA TYR A 370 1.91 21.67 -5.31
C TYR A 370 2.99 22.75 -5.58
N GLY A 371 4.26 22.34 -5.67
CA GLY A 371 5.43 23.21 -5.77
C GLY A 371 5.39 24.20 -6.93
N LYS A 372 4.81 23.84 -8.08
CA LYS A 372 4.67 24.73 -9.26
C LYS A 372 3.90 26.05 -8.92
N ILE A 373 2.89 25.96 -8.05
CA ILE A 373 2.13 27.15 -7.59
C ILE A 373 2.97 27.98 -6.62
N ILE A 374 3.77 27.31 -5.78
CA ILE A 374 4.68 27.96 -4.84
C ILE A 374 5.78 28.72 -5.59
N ASP A 375 6.28 28.16 -6.70
CA ASP A 375 7.33 28.82 -7.51
C ASP A 375 6.84 30.12 -8.15
N LYS A 376 5.59 30.16 -8.64
CA LYS A 376 4.97 31.42 -9.10
C LYS A 376 4.92 32.46 -7.98
N LYS A 377 4.52 32.06 -6.77
CA LYS A 377 4.48 32.96 -5.62
C LYS A 377 5.86 33.42 -5.13
N LYS A 378 6.91 32.59 -5.31
CA LYS A 378 8.28 33.05 -5.01
C LYS A 378 8.65 34.24 -5.88
N THR A 379 8.34 34.19 -7.17
CA THR A 379 8.57 35.31 -8.10
C THR A 379 7.75 36.54 -7.68
N GLU A 380 6.47 36.38 -7.36
CA GLU A 380 5.62 37.44 -6.86
C GLU A 380 6.16 38.05 -5.56
N ALA A 381 6.64 37.20 -4.63
CA ALA A 381 7.19 37.69 -3.35
C ALA A 381 8.52 38.46 -3.53
N VAL A 382 9.37 38.04 -4.49
CA VAL A 382 10.61 38.78 -4.81
C VAL A 382 10.25 40.13 -5.43
N ASN A 383 9.26 40.17 -6.32
CA ASN A 383 8.82 41.44 -6.96
C ASN A 383 8.22 42.42 -5.95
N LEU A 384 7.71 41.96 -4.80
CA LEU A 384 7.26 42.87 -3.72
C LEU A 384 8.41 43.73 -3.16
N VAL A 385 9.64 43.26 -3.23
CA VAL A 385 10.81 44.04 -2.80
C VAL A 385 11.01 45.22 -3.71
N ASP A 386 10.82 45.05 -5.02
CA ASP A 386 11.00 46.12 -6.02
C ASP A 386 10.04 47.28 -5.73
N ASN A 387 8.79 46.96 -5.35
CA ASN A 387 7.78 47.97 -5.00
C ASN A 387 8.14 48.83 -3.76
N LEU A 388 9.02 48.32 -2.88
CA LEU A 388 9.46 49.04 -1.67
C LEU A 388 10.62 49.98 -1.97
N PHE A 389 11.41 49.72 -2.99
CA PHE A 389 12.65 50.45 -3.30
C PHE A 389 12.60 51.22 -4.61
N THR A 390 11.55 51.04 -5.45
CA THR A 390 11.32 51.86 -6.64
C THR A 390 10.87 53.28 -6.20
N PRO A 391 11.56 54.34 -6.60
CA PRO A 391 11.18 55.73 -6.25
C PRO A 391 9.76 56.03 -6.77
N LYS A 392 8.91 56.66 -5.93
CA LYS A 392 7.54 57.02 -6.29
C LYS A 392 7.39 57.92 -7.54
N ALA A 393 8.51 58.43 -8.08
CA ALA A 393 8.54 59.27 -9.28
C ALA A 393 8.29 58.50 -10.60
N GLU A 394 8.55 57.18 -10.64
CA GLU A 394 8.39 56.39 -11.88
C GLU A 394 7.00 55.79 -12.06
N LEU A 395 6.14 55.84 -11.04
CA LEU A 395 4.78 55.29 -11.10
C LEU A 395 3.74 56.22 -11.72
N ASN A 396 4.10 57.47 -12.02
CA ASN A 396 3.15 58.48 -12.52
C ASN A 396 3.25 58.76 -14.03
N ASP A 397 4.15 58.13 -14.77
CA ASP A 397 4.33 58.43 -16.20
C ASP A 397 3.57 57.46 -17.17
N GLU A 398 3.03 56.33 -16.68
CA GLU A 398 2.26 55.44 -17.55
C GLU A 398 0.78 55.86 -17.75
N ASP A 399 0.25 56.75 -16.88
CA ASP A 399 -1.15 57.24 -17.01
C ASP A 399 -1.29 58.55 -17.86
N ARG A 400 -0.21 59.00 -18.54
CA ARG A 400 -0.23 60.23 -19.36
C ARG A 400 -0.20 60.04 -20.87
N THR A 401 -0.29 58.79 -21.37
CA THR A 401 -0.24 58.54 -22.83
C THR A 401 -1.53 57.98 -23.41
N GLU A 402 -2.71 58.26 -22.83
CA GLU A 402 -3.99 58.17 -23.52
C GLU A 402 -4.87 59.38 -23.19
N ALA A 403 -4.67 60.46 -23.93
CA ALA A 403 -5.62 61.55 -24.10
C ALA A 403 -5.55 62.01 -25.59
#